data_e2b1bda630e82a4bea6671c1cc7d3854
#
_entry.id   e2b1bda630e82a4bea6671c1cc7d3854
#
_cell.length_a   1.000
_cell.length_b   1.000
_cell.length_c   1.000
_cell.angle_alpha   90.00
_cell.angle_beta   90.00
_cell.angle_gamma   90.00
#
_symmetry.space_group_name_H-M   'P 1'
#
loop_
_entity.id
_entity.type
_entity.pdbx_description
1 polymer ?
#
loop_
_entity_poly.entity_id
_entity_poly.type
_entity_poly.pdbx_seq_one_letter_code
_entity_poly.pdbx_strand_id
1 'polypeptide(L)'
;MEPIRTLFGTEPAEPSRALLSDGLRARYDGDLSFPPAPEERPYFIANFVSTLDGVVSFNLPGQSAGGQISDSNEEDRFIMGLLRATADAVVVGSGTLRAAGPQASWLPESVYPAAKDLYKEYRTEVLGKLEDPLVVIVTGTGGVDLASAVFHTPRTRVLILTTEQGKQRLSQGGSEALDSVEVKALSTAEKRISPSAILTLLRKEAGVELLLHEAGPTLFGEFLAGGFMDELFLTVAPRAVGRVAAHPRPGLVADVEFFPATAPRWKLLGAKGAADYLFLRYQVRDQSTTAQHAI
;
A
#
# COMPACT_ATOMS: atom_id res chain seq x y z
N MET A 1 -13.09 -15.82 10.96
CA MET A 1 -11.92 -15.96 10.03
C MET A 1 -11.66 -17.43 9.78
N GLU A 2 -11.68 -17.84 8.53
CA GLU A 2 -11.30 -19.19 8.10
C GLU A 2 -9.76 -19.37 8.21
N PRO A 3 -9.27 -20.61 8.39
CA PRO A 3 -7.83 -20.83 8.44
C PRO A 3 -7.15 -20.49 7.12
N ILE A 4 -6.22 -19.54 7.16
CA ILE A 4 -5.30 -19.30 6.02
C ILE A 4 -4.41 -20.52 5.87
N ARG A 5 -4.20 -21.00 4.63
CA ARG A 5 -3.34 -22.13 4.31
C ARG A 5 -2.34 -21.76 3.23
N THR A 6 -1.11 -22.12 3.44
CA THR A 6 -0.05 -21.97 2.44
C THR A 6 -0.22 -23.04 1.36
N LEU A 7 -0.43 -22.60 0.12
CA LEU A 7 -0.56 -23.45 -1.07
C LEU A 7 0.79 -23.60 -1.79
N PHE A 8 1.56 -22.51 -1.78
CA PHE A 8 2.89 -22.43 -2.38
C PHE A 8 3.72 -21.40 -1.63
N GLY A 9 5.01 -21.65 -1.47
CA GLY A 9 5.94 -20.69 -0.90
C GLY A 9 7.37 -21.01 -1.29
N THR A 10 8.16 -19.99 -1.57
CA THR A 10 9.61 -20.09 -1.68
C THR A 10 10.21 -19.48 -0.42
N GLU A 11 11.15 -20.16 0.21
CA GLU A 11 11.90 -19.56 1.30
C GLU A 11 12.66 -18.33 0.79
N PRO A 12 12.71 -17.24 1.55
CA PRO A 12 13.52 -16.09 1.17
C PRO A 12 14.98 -16.51 1.15
N ALA A 13 15.74 -16.01 0.16
CA ALA A 13 17.15 -16.35 -0.02
C ALA A 13 18.03 -15.90 1.16
N GLU A 14 17.59 -14.87 1.89
CA GLU A 14 18.19 -14.42 3.15
C GLU A 14 17.05 -14.16 4.15
N PRO A 15 17.09 -14.77 5.36
CA PRO A 15 16.10 -14.49 6.38
C PRO A 15 16.28 -13.04 6.86
N SER A 16 15.22 -12.25 6.75
CA SER A 16 15.22 -10.93 7.36
C SER A 16 15.26 -11.05 8.90
N ARG A 17 15.63 -9.95 9.54
CA ARG A 17 15.92 -9.90 10.99
C ARG A 17 14.70 -10.16 11.89
N ALA A 18 13.49 -10.11 11.39
CA ALA A 18 12.29 -10.24 12.21
C ALA A 18 11.32 -11.25 11.58
N LEU A 19 11.09 -12.33 12.31
CA LEU A 19 10.03 -13.29 12.02
C LEU A 19 8.74 -12.87 12.73
N LEU A 20 7.59 -13.33 12.25
CA LEU A 20 6.31 -13.08 12.93
C LEU A 20 6.32 -13.65 14.36
N SER A 21 5.59 -12.99 15.28
CA SER A 21 5.27 -13.59 16.58
C SER A 21 4.46 -14.87 16.38
N ASP A 22 4.50 -15.78 17.35
CA ASP A 22 3.86 -17.10 17.23
C ASP A 22 2.37 -17.00 16.92
N GLY A 23 1.68 -16.03 17.52
CA GLY A 23 0.25 -15.79 17.27
C GLY A 23 -0.04 -15.34 15.84
N LEU A 24 0.79 -14.47 15.28
CA LEU A 24 0.65 -14.03 13.88
C LEU A 24 1.08 -15.12 12.91
N ARG A 25 2.18 -15.85 13.22
CA ARG A 25 2.67 -16.98 12.41
C ARG A 25 1.61 -18.07 12.27
N ALA A 26 0.94 -18.43 13.37
CA ALA A 26 -0.13 -19.43 13.35
C ALA A 26 -1.34 -19.00 12.51
N ARG A 27 -1.69 -17.70 12.52
CA ARG A 27 -2.82 -17.18 11.74
C ARG A 27 -2.49 -16.95 10.26
N TYR A 28 -1.27 -16.52 9.98
CA TYR A 28 -0.77 -16.30 8.63
C TYR A 28 -0.34 -17.59 7.93
N ASP A 29 -0.18 -18.68 8.69
CA ASP A 29 0.32 -19.99 8.24
C ASP A 29 1.74 -19.88 7.65
N GLY A 30 2.68 -19.38 8.44
CA GLY A 30 4.08 -19.20 8.07
C GLY A 30 4.64 -17.83 8.46
N ASP A 31 5.83 -17.53 7.99
CA ASP A 31 6.51 -16.27 8.26
C ASP A 31 6.33 -15.22 7.18
N LEU A 32 6.55 -13.96 7.58
CA LEU A 32 6.59 -12.81 6.70
C LEU A 32 7.85 -12.01 7.00
N SER A 33 8.69 -11.86 6.00
CA SER A 33 9.94 -11.11 6.12
C SER A 33 10.23 -10.36 4.83
N PHE A 34 11.04 -9.29 4.93
CA PHE A 34 11.42 -8.44 3.81
C PHE A 34 12.94 -8.24 3.80
N PRO A 35 13.57 -8.08 2.62
CA PRO A 35 14.96 -7.65 2.52
C PRO A 35 15.20 -6.29 3.20
N PRO A 36 16.45 -5.96 3.55
CA PRO A 36 16.78 -4.62 3.99
C PRO A 36 16.48 -3.60 2.90
N ALA A 37 16.12 -2.38 3.33
CA ALA A 37 15.86 -1.29 2.41
C ALA A 37 17.10 -0.95 1.58
N PRO A 38 16.95 -0.63 0.29
CA PRO A 38 17.99 0.02 -0.50
C PRO A 38 18.48 1.32 0.15
N GLU A 39 19.70 1.76 -0.18
CA GLU A 39 20.29 2.93 0.45
C GLU A 39 19.49 4.22 0.18
N GLU A 40 19.00 4.38 -1.06
CA GLU A 40 18.39 5.63 -1.53
C GLU A 40 16.88 5.68 -1.42
N ARG A 41 16.21 4.54 -1.14
CA ARG A 41 14.77 4.45 -1.04
C ARG A 41 14.32 3.38 -0.04
N PRO A 42 13.08 3.42 0.47
CA PRO A 42 12.52 2.30 1.22
C PRO A 42 12.42 1.03 0.36
N TYR A 43 12.42 -0.14 1.00
CA TYR A 43 11.85 -1.34 0.39
C TYR A 43 10.35 -1.12 0.23
N PHE A 44 9.81 -1.28 -0.97
CA PHE A 44 8.50 -0.77 -1.31
C PHE A 44 7.55 -1.89 -1.74
N ILE A 45 6.56 -2.15 -0.90
CA ILE A 45 5.55 -3.18 -1.13
C ILE A 45 4.19 -2.54 -1.41
N ALA A 46 3.37 -3.21 -2.22
CA ALA A 46 2.00 -2.79 -2.47
C ALA A 46 1.01 -3.85 -1.97
N ASN A 47 -0.16 -3.40 -1.50
CA ASN A 47 -1.28 -4.25 -1.16
C ASN A 47 -2.51 -3.88 -1.99
N PHE A 48 -3.07 -4.87 -2.68
CA PHE A 48 -4.28 -4.73 -3.49
C PHE A 48 -5.21 -5.92 -3.32
N VAL A 49 -6.49 -5.66 -3.55
CA VAL A 49 -7.47 -6.70 -3.83
C VAL A 49 -8.04 -6.51 -5.23
N SER A 50 -8.21 -7.60 -5.96
CA SER A 50 -8.83 -7.61 -7.28
C SER A 50 -9.89 -8.69 -7.40
N THR A 51 -10.80 -8.50 -8.34
CA THR A 51 -11.69 -9.54 -8.83
C THR A 51 -10.96 -10.51 -9.76
N LEU A 52 -11.57 -11.64 -10.12
CA LEU A 52 -11.04 -12.60 -11.10
C LEU A 52 -10.73 -11.98 -12.46
N ASP A 53 -11.50 -10.97 -12.86
CA ASP A 53 -11.31 -10.21 -14.09
C ASP A 53 -10.44 -8.95 -13.90
N GLY A 54 -9.72 -8.84 -12.75
CA GLY A 54 -8.69 -7.84 -12.50
C GLY A 54 -9.21 -6.43 -12.20
N VAL A 55 -10.44 -6.27 -11.74
CA VAL A 55 -10.98 -4.98 -11.28
C VAL A 55 -10.58 -4.76 -9.83
N VAL A 56 -10.04 -3.58 -9.49
CA VAL A 56 -9.60 -3.20 -8.13
C VAL A 56 -10.50 -2.15 -7.48
N SER A 57 -11.46 -1.58 -8.20
CA SER A 57 -12.46 -0.66 -7.67
C SER A 57 -13.71 -0.66 -8.54
N PHE A 58 -14.88 -0.60 -7.91
CA PHE A 58 -16.12 -0.39 -8.65
C PHE A 58 -16.22 1.01 -9.27
N ASN A 59 -15.42 1.95 -8.78
CA ASN A 59 -15.40 3.34 -9.23
C ASN A 59 -16.79 3.99 -9.19
N LEU A 60 -17.56 3.69 -8.15
CA LEU A 60 -18.89 4.26 -7.91
C LEU A 60 -18.83 5.23 -6.72
N PRO A 61 -19.62 6.32 -6.70
CA PRO A 61 -19.69 7.22 -5.56
C PRO A 61 -19.98 6.47 -4.27
N GLY A 62 -19.15 6.66 -3.23
CA GLY A 62 -19.26 5.98 -1.95
C GLY A 62 -18.95 4.47 -1.97
N GLN A 63 -18.55 3.92 -3.12
CA GLN A 63 -18.32 2.49 -3.32
C GLN A 63 -17.01 2.22 -4.07
N SER A 64 -15.97 2.97 -3.79
CA SER A 64 -14.68 2.85 -4.49
C SER A 64 -13.57 2.21 -3.64
N ALA A 65 -13.87 1.85 -2.39
CA ALA A 65 -12.90 1.23 -1.49
C ALA A 65 -12.67 -0.27 -1.82
N GLY A 66 -11.45 -0.76 -1.57
CA GLY A 66 -11.07 -2.16 -1.81
C GLY A 66 -11.91 -3.17 -1.04
N GLY A 67 -12.38 -2.83 0.17
CA GLY A 67 -13.24 -3.69 0.98
C GLY A 67 -14.52 -4.14 0.29
N GLN A 68 -14.98 -3.40 -0.73
CA GLN A 68 -16.13 -3.81 -1.54
C GLN A 68 -15.77 -4.83 -2.61
N ILE A 69 -14.52 -4.83 -3.05
CA ILE A 69 -13.99 -5.86 -3.96
C ILE A 69 -13.82 -7.17 -3.20
N SER A 70 -13.25 -7.12 -1.98
CA SER A 70 -13.06 -8.31 -1.12
C SER A 70 -14.32 -8.73 -0.36
N ASP A 71 -15.46 -8.03 -0.54
CA ASP A 71 -16.67 -8.27 0.27
C ASP A 71 -16.39 -8.22 1.77
N SER A 72 -15.48 -7.33 2.19
CA SER A 72 -15.00 -7.20 3.56
C SER A 72 -14.46 -8.49 4.16
N ASN A 73 -13.87 -9.36 3.33
CA ASN A 73 -13.31 -10.65 3.75
C ASN A 73 -12.34 -10.45 4.94
N GLU A 74 -12.51 -11.29 5.97
CA GLU A 74 -11.76 -11.15 7.22
C GLU A 74 -10.28 -11.46 7.06
N GLU A 75 -9.93 -12.43 6.23
CA GLU A 75 -8.54 -12.84 5.97
C GLU A 75 -7.79 -11.76 5.19
N ASP A 76 -8.43 -11.13 4.19
CA ASP A 76 -7.90 -9.97 3.48
C ASP A 76 -7.62 -8.80 4.45
N ARG A 77 -8.58 -8.51 5.32
CA ARG A 77 -8.43 -7.47 6.35
C ARG A 77 -7.35 -7.81 7.37
N PHE A 78 -7.23 -9.07 7.78
CA PHE A 78 -6.15 -9.53 8.66
C PHE A 78 -4.77 -9.35 8.00
N ILE A 79 -4.60 -9.77 6.75
CA ILE A 79 -3.34 -9.58 6.01
C ILE A 79 -3.03 -8.09 5.84
N MET A 80 -4.02 -7.27 5.49
CA MET A 80 -3.85 -5.81 5.39
C MET A 80 -3.36 -5.22 6.72
N GLY A 81 -3.97 -5.59 7.85
CA GLY A 81 -3.55 -5.15 9.18
C GLY A 81 -2.12 -5.61 9.53
N LEU A 82 -1.74 -6.84 9.14
CA LEU A 82 -0.39 -7.37 9.31
C LEU A 82 0.64 -6.57 8.51
N LEU A 83 0.36 -6.26 7.25
CA LEU A 83 1.25 -5.44 6.41
C LEU A 83 1.41 -4.02 6.98
N ARG A 84 0.34 -3.40 7.47
CA ARG A 84 0.39 -2.11 8.17
C ARG A 84 1.21 -2.20 9.47
N ALA A 85 1.05 -3.28 10.24
CA ALA A 85 1.84 -3.49 11.46
C ALA A 85 3.34 -3.66 11.17
N THR A 86 3.70 -4.18 10.01
CA THR A 86 5.09 -4.39 9.60
C THR A 86 5.73 -3.09 9.07
N ALA A 87 4.99 -2.28 8.33
CA ALA A 87 5.49 -1.10 7.65
C ALA A 87 5.90 0.04 8.59
N ASP A 88 6.85 0.88 8.16
CA ASP A 88 7.19 2.15 8.81
C ASP A 88 6.25 3.27 8.37
N ALA A 89 5.82 3.22 7.12
CA ALA A 89 4.88 4.18 6.56
C ALA A 89 3.91 3.50 5.59
N VAL A 90 2.72 4.11 5.46
CA VAL A 90 1.69 3.73 4.47
C VAL A 90 1.45 4.92 3.55
N VAL A 91 1.66 4.75 2.24
CA VAL A 91 1.37 5.79 1.26
C VAL A 91 -0.01 5.59 0.64
N VAL A 92 -0.78 6.66 0.63
CA VAL A 92 -2.13 6.72 0.07
C VAL A 92 -2.30 7.96 -0.82
N GLY A 93 -3.19 7.88 -1.79
CA GLY A 93 -3.58 9.04 -2.59
C GLY A 93 -4.79 9.77 -2.00
N SER A 94 -4.95 11.06 -2.31
CA SER A 94 -6.15 11.80 -1.92
C SER A 94 -7.47 11.18 -2.45
N GLY A 95 -7.39 10.44 -3.56
CA GLY A 95 -8.53 9.65 -4.07
C GLY A 95 -8.90 8.50 -3.14
N THR A 96 -7.90 7.78 -2.62
CA THR A 96 -8.08 6.69 -1.65
C THR A 96 -8.63 7.22 -0.33
N LEU A 97 -8.13 8.37 0.16
CA LEU A 97 -8.66 9.02 1.36
C LEU A 97 -10.16 9.32 1.20
N ARG A 98 -10.56 9.91 0.07
CA ARG A 98 -11.98 10.17 -0.21
C ARG A 98 -12.82 8.89 -0.29
N ALA A 99 -12.29 7.85 -0.93
CA ALA A 99 -12.99 6.57 -1.07
C ALA A 99 -13.16 5.85 0.27
N ALA A 100 -12.20 5.99 1.18
CA ALA A 100 -12.26 5.41 2.53
C ALA A 100 -13.26 6.14 3.45
N GLY A 101 -13.64 7.37 3.10
CA GLY A 101 -14.66 8.15 3.80
C GLY A 101 -14.15 8.88 5.05
N PRO A 102 -15.06 9.53 5.79
CA PRO A 102 -14.68 10.42 6.89
C PRO A 102 -14.05 9.71 8.08
N GLN A 103 -14.31 8.41 8.27
CA GLN A 103 -13.73 7.60 9.34
C GLN A 103 -12.46 6.87 8.92
N ALA A 104 -11.81 7.30 7.84
CA ALA A 104 -10.60 6.69 7.31
C ALA A 104 -9.49 6.62 8.36
N SER A 105 -8.88 5.43 8.48
CA SER A 105 -7.77 5.16 9.38
C SER A 105 -6.84 4.12 8.77
N TRP A 106 -5.54 4.30 8.97
CA TRP A 106 -4.49 3.39 8.53
C TRP A 106 -3.75 2.73 9.69
N LEU A 107 -4.30 2.79 10.90
CA LEU A 107 -3.81 1.98 12.02
C LEU A 107 -4.02 0.48 11.69
N PRO A 108 -3.09 -0.40 12.07
CA PRO A 108 -3.20 -1.85 11.79
C PRO A 108 -4.54 -2.44 12.23
N GLU A 109 -4.96 -2.13 13.46
CA GLU A 109 -6.21 -2.62 14.03
C GLU A 109 -7.48 -2.01 13.45
N SER A 110 -7.37 -0.90 12.70
CA SER A 110 -8.56 -0.25 12.14
C SER A 110 -9.28 -1.11 11.10
N VAL A 111 -8.54 -1.99 10.43
CA VAL A 111 -9.12 -2.90 9.42
C VAL A 111 -9.51 -4.25 10.00
N TYR A 112 -8.79 -4.74 11.01
CA TYR A 112 -9.09 -6.00 11.67
C TYR A 112 -8.87 -5.91 13.20
N PRO A 113 -9.85 -5.38 13.96
CA PRO A 113 -9.72 -5.15 15.41
C PRO A 113 -9.44 -6.41 16.23
N ALA A 114 -9.87 -7.58 15.76
CA ALA A 114 -9.68 -8.85 16.47
C ALA A 114 -8.21 -9.30 16.59
N ALA A 115 -7.29 -8.69 15.83
CA ALA A 115 -5.85 -8.94 15.94
C ALA A 115 -5.07 -7.76 16.53
N LYS A 116 -5.73 -6.77 17.13
CA LYS A 116 -5.12 -5.55 17.67
C LYS A 116 -3.90 -5.84 18.56
N ASP A 117 -4.05 -6.73 19.52
CA ASP A 117 -2.98 -7.02 20.49
C ASP A 117 -1.81 -7.76 19.82
N LEU A 118 -2.09 -8.67 18.87
CA LEU A 118 -1.07 -9.34 18.08
C LEU A 118 -0.26 -8.38 17.20
N TYR A 119 -0.93 -7.41 16.55
CA TYR A 119 -0.25 -6.38 15.76
C TYR A 119 0.62 -5.48 16.63
N LYS A 120 0.10 -5.10 17.81
CA LYS A 120 0.84 -4.28 18.76
C LYS A 120 2.06 -5.02 19.28
N GLU A 121 1.89 -6.24 19.81
CA GLU A 121 2.99 -7.09 20.27
C GLU A 121 4.08 -7.24 19.18
N TYR A 122 3.67 -7.63 17.98
CA TYR A 122 4.60 -7.80 16.87
C TYR A 122 5.37 -6.50 16.58
N ARG A 123 4.68 -5.38 16.55
CA ARG A 123 5.28 -4.09 16.24
C ARG A 123 6.25 -3.64 17.34
N THR A 124 5.88 -3.77 18.62
CA THR A 124 6.70 -3.29 19.73
C THR A 124 7.77 -4.27 20.18
N GLU A 125 7.43 -5.56 20.32
CA GLU A 125 8.33 -6.55 20.92
C GLU A 125 9.25 -7.19 19.86
N VAL A 126 8.76 -7.42 18.65
CA VAL A 126 9.54 -8.11 17.61
C VAL A 126 10.25 -7.11 16.71
N LEU A 127 9.55 -6.07 16.23
CA LEU A 127 10.11 -5.08 15.32
C LEU A 127 10.79 -3.90 16.04
N GLY A 128 10.54 -3.71 17.34
CA GLY A 128 11.05 -2.56 18.10
C GLY A 128 10.47 -1.22 17.67
N LYS A 129 9.31 -1.21 17.01
CA LYS A 129 8.65 -0.01 16.49
C LYS A 129 7.62 0.48 17.50
N LEU A 130 7.93 1.54 18.23
CA LEU A 130 7.06 2.07 19.29
C LEU A 130 5.91 2.91 18.74
N GLU A 131 6.09 3.52 17.58
CA GLU A 131 5.11 4.39 16.94
C GLU A 131 4.30 3.64 15.88
N ASP A 132 3.05 4.07 15.66
CA ASP A 132 2.24 3.59 14.54
C ASP A 132 2.85 4.00 13.19
N PRO A 133 2.52 3.32 12.08
CA PRO A 133 3.05 3.68 10.78
C PRO A 133 2.68 5.13 10.41
N LEU A 134 3.64 5.85 9.82
CA LEU A 134 3.41 7.18 9.27
C LEU A 134 2.43 7.09 8.10
N VAL A 135 1.36 7.88 8.11
CA VAL A 135 0.43 7.98 6.97
C VAL A 135 0.92 9.07 6.03
N VAL A 136 1.29 8.68 4.82
CA VAL A 136 1.78 9.58 3.77
C VAL A 136 0.67 9.80 2.75
N ILE A 137 0.13 11.01 2.68
CA ILE A 137 -0.94 11.37 1.75
C ILE A 137 -0.35 12.12 0.56
N VAL A 138 -0.46 11.54 -0.63
CA VAL A 138 0.01 12.17 -1.87
C VAL A 138 -1.16 12.85 -2.59
N THR A 139 -1.01 14.14 -2.88
CA THR A 139 -2.02 14.93 -3.58
C THR A 139 -1.41 16.01 -4.46
N GLY A 140 -1.63 15.97 -5.77
CA GLY A 140 -1.13 17.01 -6.68
C GLY A 140 -1.78 18.38 -6.45
N THR A 141 -3.02 18.41 -6.01
CA THR A 141 -3.85 19.64 -5.93
C THR A 141 -4.05 20.18 -4.51
N GLY A 142 -3.57 19.47 -3.48
CA GLY A 142 -3.90 19.80 -2.09
C GLY A 142 -5.37 19.52 -1.71
N GLY A 143 -6.11 18.82 -2.56
CA GLY A 143 -7.54 18.53 -2.33
C GLY A 143 -7.72 17.34 -1.38
N VAL A 144 -7.56 17.56 -0.08
CA VAL A 144 -7.83 16.59 0.99
C VAL A 144 -8.94 17.10 1.91
N ASP A 145 -9.74 16.19 2.41
CA ASP A 145 -10.75 16.48 3.43
C ASP A 145 -10.11 16.45 4.81
N LEU A 146 -9.76 17.61 5.34
CA LEU A 146 -9.12 17.77 6.65
C LEU A 146 -10.05 17.43 7.83
N ALA A 147 -11.35 17.23 7.62
CA ALA A 147 -12.28 16.74 8.63
C ALA A 147 -12.20 15.21 8.82
N SER A 148 -11.48 14.49 7.93
CA SER A 148 -11.32 13.04 8.05
C SER A 148 -10.61 12.64 9.35
N ALA A 149 -11.05 11.54 9.97
CA ALA A 149 -10.56 11.06 11.27
C ALA A 149 -9.03 10.85 11.34
N VAL A 150 -8.38 10.57 10.20
CA VAL A 150 -6.93 10.38 10.12
C VAL A 150 -6.15 11.61 10.61
N PHE A 151 -6.67 12.82 10.45
CA PHE A 151 -6.04 14.06 10.91
C PHE A 151 -6.29 14.39 12.39
N HIS A 152 -7.26 13.72 13.00
CA HIS A 152 -7.71 13.99 14.38
C HIS A 152 -7.44 12.84 15.35
N THR A 153 -6.83 11.76 14.88
CA THR A 153 -6.47 10.61 15.71
C THR A 153 -5.10 10.85 16.37
N PRO A 154 -5.01 10.98 17.70
CA PRO A 154 -3.76 11.42 18.38
C PRO A 154 -2.54 10.53 18.12
N ARG A 155 -2.76 9.24 17.82
CA ARG A 155 -1.71 8.26 17.54
C ARG A 155 -1.24 8.30 16.07
N THR A 156 -1.97 8.98 15.20
CA THR A 156 -1.68 8.98 13.76
C THR A 156 -0.78 10.17 13.42
N ARG A 157 0.42 9.88 12.95
CA ARG A 157 1.28 10.89 12.32
C ARG A 157 0.96 10.96 10.84
N VAL A 158 0.77 12.17 10.33
CA VAL A 158 0.42 12.40 8.92
C VAL A 158 1.44 13.30 8.27
N LEU A 159 1.90 12.91 7.08
CA LEU A 159 2.72 13.71 6.17
C LEU A 159 1.96 13.90 4.85
N ILE A 160 1.68 15.14 4.48
CA ILE A 160 1.10 15.46 3.17
C ILE A 160 2.21 15.84 2.20
N LEU A 161 2.32 15.09 1.12
CA LEU A 161 3.22 15.39 -0.01
C LEU A 161 2.41 15.96 -1.16
N THR A 162 2.76 17.16 -1.59
CA THR A 162 1.96 17.90 -2.57
C THR A 162 2.84 18.75 -3.48
N THR A 163 2.23 19.49 -4.42
CA THR A 163 2.90 20.53 -5.22
C THR A 163 2.92 21.87 -4.47
N GLU A 164 3.70 22.84 -4.92
CA GLU A 164 3.67 24.19 -4.35
C GLU A 164 2.27 24.80 -4.40
N GLN A 165 1.55 24.60 -5.51
CA GLN A 165 0.16 25.05 -5.64
C GLN A 165 -0.77 24.33 -4.66
N GLY A 166 -0.58 23.03 -4.48
CA GLY A 166 -1.34 22.24 -3.51
C GLY A 166 -1.07 22.68 -2.08
N LYS A 167 0.18 22.98 -1.72
CA LYS A 167 0.55 23.52 -0.41
C LYS A 167 -0.11 24.88 -0.14
N GLN A 168 -0.08 25.79 -1.11
CA GLN A 168 -0.75 27.10 -1.01
C GLN A 168 -2.25 26.92 -0.78
N ARG A 169 -2.90 26.01 -1.51
CA ARG A 169 -4.33 25.72 -1.34
C ARG A 169 -4.67 25.19 0.04
N LEU A 170 -3.85 24.27 0.56
CA LEU A 170 -4.02 23.75 1.93
C LEU A 170 -3.91 24.86 2.97
N SER A 171 -2.91 25.73 2.87
CA SER A 171 -2.71 26.87 3.78
C SER A 171 -3.87 27.87 3.78
N GLN A 172 -4.53 28.06 2.63
CA GLN A 172 -5.69 28.93 2.51
C GLN A 172 -6.96 28.33 3.14
N GLY A 173 -7.00 27.01 3.33
CA GLY A 173 -8.14 26.33 3.94
C GLY A 173 -8.30 26.55 5.43
N GLY A 174 -7.31 27.13 6.12
CA GLY A 174 -7.41 27.65 7.49
C GLY A 174 -7.86 26.61 8.54
N SER A 175 -7.40 25.38 8.47
CA SER A 175 -7.82 24.31 9.39
C SER A 175 -6.79 24.08 10.49
N GLU A 176 -7.24 24.09 11.76
CA GLU A 176 -6.43 23.72 12.93
C GLU A 176 -5.81 22.31 12.81
N ALA A 177 -6.42 21.44 12.00
CA ALA A 177 -5.88 20.11 11.71
C ALA A 177 -4.48 20.17 11.07
N LEU A 178 -4.15 21.25 10.36
CA LEU A 178 -2.83 21.42 9.74
C LEU A 178 -1.73 21.78 10.74
N ASP A 179 -2.04 22.25 11.95
CA ASP A 179 -1.05 22.60 12.95
C ASP A 179 -0.27 21.38 13.45
N SER A 180 -0.86 20.20 13.35
CA SER A 180 -0.26 18.91 13.74
C SER A 180 0.18 18.04 12.54
N VAL A 181 0.03 18.54 11.31
CA VAL A 181 0.31 17.79 10.07
C VAL A 181 1.48 18.43 9.33
N GLU A 182 2.49 17.63 9.03
CA GLU A 182 3.60 18.08 8.20
C GLU A 182 3.18 18.13 6.72
N VAL A 183 3.37 19.29 6.06
CA VAL A 183 3.06 19.48 4.63
C VAL A 183 4.33 19.84 3.87
N LYS A 184 4.77 18.98 2.96
CA LYS A 184 5.93 19.20 2.09
C LYS A 184 5.52 19.31 0.63
N ALA A 185 6.06 20.31 -0.05
CA ALA A 185 5.92 20.44 -1.49
C ALA A 185 7.10 19.74 -2.19
N LEU A 186 6.75 18.85 -3.13
CA LEU A 186 7.67 18.06 -3.95
C LEU A 186 7.31 18.23 -5.43
N SER A 187 7.36 19.47 -5.93
CA SER A 187 7.04 19.68 -7.34
C SER A 187 8.30 19.68 -8.21
N THR A 188 8.17 19.03 -9.37
CA THR A 188 9.11 19.16 -10.50
C THR A 188 8.81 20.44 -11.29
N ALA A 189 9.67 20.80 -12.23
CA ALA A 189 9.44 21.87 -13.20
C ALA A 189 8.10 21.67 -13.98
N GLU A 190 7.64 20.43 -14.10
CA GLU A 190 6.37 20.07 -14.76
C GLU A 190 5.14 20.17 -13.83
N LYS A 191 5.30 20.68 -12.62
CA LYS A 191 4.24 20.76 -11.58
C LYS A 191 3.65 19.41 -11.17
N ARG A 192 4.42 18.34 -11.32
CA ARG A 192 4.08 16.97 -10.87
C ARG A 192 4.93 16.58 -9.67
N ILE A 193 4.44 15.66 -8.87
CA ILE A 193 5.20 15.08 -7.76
C ILE A 193 6.01 13.93 -8.33
N SER A 194 7.33 13.97 -8.18
CA SER A 194 8.18 12.87 -8.63
C SER A 194 8.09 11.67 -7.68
N PRO A 195 7.78 10.46 -8.18
CA PRO A 195 7.84 9.24 -7.38
C PRO A 195 9.19 9.04 -6.67
N SER A 196 10.31 9.31 -7.36
CA SER A 196 11.65 9.21 -6.77
C SER A 196 11.86 10.20 -5.62
N ALA A 197 11.39 11.44 -5.77
CA ALA A 197 11.50 12.44 -4.71
C ALA A 197 10.71 12.06 -3.45
N ILE A 198 9.52 11.45 -3.61
CA ILE A 198 8.75 10.88 -2.50
C ILE A 198 9.60 9.85 -1.76
N LEU A 199 10.15 8.87 -2.47
CA LEU A 199 10.89 7.77 -1.86
C LEU A 199 12.18 8.23 -1.20
N THR A 200 12.93 9.12 -1.84
CA THR A 200 14.16 9.70 -1.27
C THR A 200 13.86 10.47 0.01
N LEU A 201 12.80 11.30 0.03
CA LEU A 201 12.39 12.02 1.22
C LEU A 201 12.03 11.05 2.36
N LEU A 202 11.20 10.05 2.07
CA LEU A 202 10.78 9.07 3.08
C LEU A 202 11.97 8.30 3.65
N ARG A 203 12.94 7.92 2.81
CA ARG A 203 14.15 7.21 3.25
C ARG A 203 15.08 8.09 4.06
N LYS A 204 15.43 9.26 3.53
CA LYS A 204 16.52 10.10 4.08
C LYS A 204 16.06 11.01 5.23
N GLU A 205 14.84 11.53 5.17
CA GLU A 205 14.34 12.48 6.17
C GLU A 205 13.43 11.83 7.21
N ALA A 206 12.57 10.87 6.79
CA ALA A 206 11.65 10.19 7.69
C ALA A 206 12.14 8.83 8.20
N GLY A 207 13.30 8.34 7.73
CA GLY A 207 13.89 7.08 8.19
C GLY A 207 13.08 5.83 7.83
N VAL A 208 12.20 5.92 6.82
CA VAL A 208 11.35 4.81 6.39
C VAL A 208 12.20 3.73 5.73
N GLU A 209 12.14 2.51 6.25
CA GLU A 209 12.79 1.34 5.67
C GLU A 209 11.82 0.48 4.87
N LEU A 210 10.61 0.25 5.38
CA LEU A 210 9.55 -0.48 4.68
C LEU A 210 8.36 0.45 4.43
N LEU A 211 8.06 0.70 3.16
CA LEU A 211 6.92 1.50 2.71
C LEU A 211 5.83 0.59 2.17
N LEU A 212 4.61 0.74 2.66
CA LEU A 212 3.42 0.06 2.17
C LEU A 212 2.59 0.98 1.27
N HIS A 213 2.32 0.56 0.04
CA HIS A 213 1.40 1.24 -0.86
C HIS A 213 -0.03 0.72 -0.69
N GLU A 214 -0.91 1.60 -0.27
CA GLU A 214 -2.36 1.38 -0.23
C GLU A 214 -3.11 2.49 -1.00
N ALA A 215 -2.44 3.14 -1.96
CA ALA A 215 -3.07 4.12 -2.84
C ALA A 215 -3.80 3.44 -4.00
N GLY A 216 -4.46 4.27 -4.83
CA GLY A 216 -5.15 3.79 -6.03
C GLY A 216 -4.21 3.41 -7.17
N PRO A 217 -4.79 2.82 -8.24
CA PRO A 217 -4.04 2.26 -9.37
C PRO A 217 -3.25 3.29 -10.18
N THR A 218 -3.62 4.56 -10.17
CA THR A 218 -2.86 5.64 -10.84
C THR A 218 -1.50 5.85 -10.17
N LEU A 219 -1.48 6.06 -8.85
CA LEU A 219 -0.22 6.26 -8.13
C LEU A 219 0.63 4.98 -8.14
N PHE A 220 0.01 3.81 -8.07
CA PHE A 220 0.70 2.53 -8.25
C PHE A 220 1.36 2.44 -9.62
N GLY A 221 0.65 2.82 -10.69
CA GLY A 221 1.18 2.87 -12.05
C GLY A 221 2.40 3.76 -12.19
N GLU A 222 2.37 4.95 -11.58
CA GLU A 222 3.52 5.88 -11.59
C GLU A 222 4.76 5.29 -10.90
N PHE A 223 4.60 4.67 -9.73
CA PHE A 223 5.70 4.01 -9.03
C PHE A 223 6.22 2.79 -9.80
N LEU A 224 5.33 2.01 -10.39
CA LEU A 224 5.71 0.83 -11.17
C LEU A 224 6.46 1.22 -12.44
N ALA A 225 6.02 2.27 -13.15
CA ALA A 225 6.70 2.80 -14.33
C ALA A 225 8.09 3.38 -14.01
N GLY A 226 8.26 3.92 -12.81
CA GLY A 226 9.56 4.36 -12.31
C GLY A 226 10.49 3.24 -11.86
N GLY A 227 10.06 1.99 -11.87
CA GLY A 227 10.85 0.83 -11.42
C GLY A 227 11.08 0.79 -9.91
N PHE A 228 10.18 1.39 -9.12
CA PHE A 228 10.37 1.53 -7.67
C PHE A 228 9.69 0.45 -6.83
N MET A 229 8.79 -0.33 -7.42
CA MET A 229 8.06 -1.40 -6.72
C MET A 229 8.94 -2.63 -6.53
N ASP A 230 8.99 -3.17 -5.31
CA ASP A 230 9.72 -4.40 -5.00
C ASP A 230 8.77 -5.61 -4.92
N GLU A 231 7.65 -5.49 -4.20
CA GLU A 231 6.70 -6.59 -4.05
C GLU A 231 5.24 -6.14 -4.16
N LEU A 232 4.39 -7.08 -4.53
CA LEU A 232 2.95 -6.94 -4.57
C LEU A 232 2.29 -8.06 -3.76
N PHE A 233 1.48 -7.68 -2.79
CA PHE A 233 0.49 -8.53 -2.14
C PHE A 233 -0.85 -8.32 -2.84
N LEU A 234 -1.39 -9.39 -3.39
CA LEU A 234 -2.62 -9.35 -4.19
C LEU A 234 -3.62 -10.36 -3.66
N THR A 235 -4.69 -9.87 -3.08
CA THR A 235 -5.87 -10.69 -2.79
C THR A 235 -6.70 -10.83 -4.06
N VAL A 236 -7.03 -12.07 -4.44
CA VAL A 236 -7.95 -12.36 -5.55
C VAL A 236 -9.28 -12.80 -4.96
N ALA A 237 -10.28 -11.93 -5.08
CA ALA A 237 -11.65 -12.20 -4.64
C ALA A 237 -12.37 -13.09 -5.66
N PRO A 238 -13.18 -14.07 -5.23
CA PRO A 238 -13.83 -15.06 -6.11
C PRO A 238 -15.07 -14.48 -6.81
N ARG A 239 -14.89 -13.34 -7.50
CA ARG A 239 -15.97 -12.65 -8.21
C ARG A 239 -15.47 -12.02 -9.52
N ALA A 240 -16.35 -11.96 -10.50
CA ALA A 240 -16.14 -11.21 -11.75
C ALA A 240 -17.20 -10.12 -11.85
N VAL A 241 -16.80 -8.92 -12.22
CA VAL A 241 -17.71 -7.75 -12.21
C VAL A 241 -17.83 -7.06 -13.56
N GLY A 242 -16.95 -7.37 -14.52
CA GLY A 242 -16.95 -6.83 -15.88
C GLY A 242 -16.62 -5.35 -15.96
N ARG A 243 -16.46 -4.86 -17.20
CA ARG A 243 -16.20 -3.46 -17.54
C ARG A 243 -17.04 -3.07 -18.74
N VAL A 244 -17.61 -1.86 -18.72
CA VAL A 244 -18.27 -1.24 -19.87
C VAL A 244 -17.76 0.18 -20.04
N ALA A 245 -17.76 0.72 -21.25
CA ALA A 245 -17.25 2.07 -21.52
C ALA A 245 -17.94 3.17 -20.69
N ALA A 246 -19.24 3.01 -20.43
CA ALA A 246 -20.01 3.96 -19.63
C ALA A 246 -19.64 3.93 -18.12
N HIS A 247 -19.05 2.84 -17.63
CA HIS A 247 -18.63 2.66 -16.24
C HIS A 247 -17.23 2.06 -16.21
N PRO A 248 -16.18 2.86 -16.43
CA PRO A 248 -14.80 2.40 -16.42
C PRO A 248 -14.42 1.98 -15.00
N ARG A 249 -14.05 0.71 -14.86
CA ARG A 249 -13.55 0.13 -13.62
C ARG A 249 -12.06 -0.08 -13.76
N PRO A 250 -11.22 0.54 -12.91
CA PRO A 250 -9.77 0.43 -13.05
C PRO A 250 -9.29 -0.99 -12.78
N GLY A 251 -8.25 -1.39 -13.51
CA GLY A 251 -7.41 -2.51 -13.16
C GLY A 251 -6.34 -2.10 -12.15
N LEU A 252 -5.39 -3.01 -11.92
CA LEU A 252 -4.29 -2.79 -10.98
C LEU A 252 -3.42 -1.58 -11.35
N VAL A 253 -3.24 -1.31 -12.64
CA VAL A 253 -2.48 -0.19 -13.19
C VAL A 253 -3.42 0.72 -13.97
N ALA A 254 -3.37 2.03 -13.70
CA ALA A 254 -4.11 3.04 -14.45
C ALA A 254 -3.18 4.20 -14.83
N ASP A 255 -3.54 4.90 -15.93
CA ASP A 255 -2.85 6.09 -16.46
C ASP A 255 -1.39 5.83 -16.91
N VAL A 256 -1.00 4.55 -16.99
CA VAL A 256 0.29 4.08 -17.51
C VAL A 256 0.03 2.88 -18.41
N GLU A 257 0.72 2.81 -19.54
CA GLU A 257 0.69 1.70 -20.47
C GLU A 257 2.08 1.08 -20.60
N PHE A 258 2.14 -0.24 -20.54
CA PHE A 258 3.35 -1.01 -20.80
C PHE A 258 3.20 -1.84 -22.07
N PHE A 259 4.20 -1.80 -22.92
CA PHE A 259 4.27 -2.65 -24.10
C PHE A 259 4.80 -4.05 -23.74
N PRO A 260 4.58 -5.07 -24.59
CA PRO A 260 5.01 -6.45 -24.31
C PRO A 260 6.50 -6.59 -23.93
N ALA A 261 7.37 -5.73 -24.50
CA ALA A 261 8.79 -5.73 -24.22
C ALA A 261 9.16 -5.00 -22.90
N THR A 262 8.33 -4.07 -22.42
CA THR A 262 8.60 -3.23 -21.26
C THR A 262 7.71 -3.54 -20.05
N ALA A 263 6.73 -4.43 -20.22
CA ALA A 263 5.83 -4.81 -19.13
C ALA A 263 6.62 -5.46 -17.98
N PRO A 264 6.48 -4.95 -16.75
CA PRO A 264 7.15 -5.52 -15.60
C PRO A 264 6.80 -6.99 -15.41
N ARG A 265 7.81 -7.81 -15.18
CA ARG A 265 7.63 -9.24 -14.92
C ARG A 265 7.72 -9.50 -13.42
N TRP A 266 6.96 -10.47 -12.97
CA TRP A 266 6.84 -10.80 -11.56
C TRP A 266 7.23 -12.26 -11.30
N LYS A 267 7.83 -12.51 -10.14
CA LYS A 267 8.11 -13.84 -9.60
C LYS A 267 7.11 -14.10 -8.48
N LEU A 268 6.36 -15.18 -8.55
CA LEU A 268 5.53 -15.62 -7.44
C LEU A 268 6.43 -16.10 -6.29
N LEU A 269 6.33 -15.46 -5.13
CA LEU A 269 7.01 -15.84 -3.90
C LEU A 269 6.16 -16.72 -3.02
N GLY A 270 4.85 -16.47 -2.98
CA GLY A 270 3.94 -17.24 -2.16
C GLY A 270 2.50 -17.14 -2.64
N ALA A 271 1.76 -18.19 -2.37
CA ALA A 271 0.31 -18.25 -2.55
C ALA A 271 -0.32 -18.90 -1.33
N LYS A 272 -1.31 -18.25 -0.78
CA LYS A 272 -2.12 -18.77 0.33
C LYS A 272 -3.59 -18.77 -0.08
N GLY A 273 -4.39 -19.59 0.58
CA GLY A 273 -5.83 -19.66 0.36
C GLY A 273 -6.58 -19.69 1.69
N ALA A 274 -7.78 -19.12 1.70
CA ALA A 274 -8.77 -19.31 2.75
C ALA A 274 -10.16 -19.21 2.12
N ALA A 275 -11.02 -20.17 2.37
CA ALA A 275 -12.26 -20.35 1.64
C ALA A 275 -12.00 -20.28 0.12
N ASP A 276 -12.66 -19.36 -0.58
CA ASP A 276 -12.56 -19.21 -2.04
C ASP A 276 -11.58 -18.09 -2.45
N TYR A 277 -10.86 -17.45 -1.49
CA TYR A 277 -9.91 -16.36 -1.74
C TYR A 277 -8.50 -16.86 -1.91
N LEU A 278 -7.73 -16.20 -2.79
CA LEU A 278 -6.29 -16.38 -2.91
C LEU A 278 -5.56 -15.13 -2.44
N PHE A 279 -4.45 -15.33 -1.73
CA PHE A 279 -3.54 -14.30 -1.25
C PHE A 279 -2.18 -14.56 -1.87
N LEU A 280 -1.79 -13.73 -2.82
CA LEU A 280 -0.60 -13.91 -3.64
C LEU A 280 0.46 -12.89 -3.23
N ARG A 281 1.71 -13.32 -3.14
CA ARG A 281 2.87 -12.47 -2.93
C ARG A 281 3.78 -12.59 -4.15
N TYR A 282 4.01 -11.47 -4.81
CA TYR A 282 4.88 -11.37 -5.98
C TYR A 282 6.04 -10.43 -5.72
N GLN A 283 7.19 -10.71 -6.34
CA GLN A 283 8.36 -9.84 -6.40
C GLN A 283 8.56 -9.39 -7.85
N VAL A 284 8.86 -8.11 -8.06
CA VAL A 284 9.26 -7.61 -9.39
C VAL A 284 10.58 -8.25 -9.78
N ARG A 285 10.64 -8.78 -10.99
CA ARG A 285 11.91 -9.28 -11.57
C ARG A 285 12.71 -8.10 -12.09
N ASP A 286 13.99 -8.08 -11.75
CA ASP A 286 14.91 -7.07 -12.25
C ASP A 286 14.95 -7.10 -13.80
N GLN A 287 14.63 -5.97 -14.42
CA GLN A 287 14.57 -5.86 -15.89
C GLN A 287 15.97 -5.91 -16.53
N SER A 288 17.04 -5.70 -15.74
CA SER A 288 18.42 -5.72 -16.23
C SER A 288 18.90 -7.11 -16.69
N THR A 289 18.27 -8.19 -16.22
CA THR A 289 18.68 -9.57 -16.55
C THR A 289 18.05 -10.12 -17.83
N THR A 290 17.02 -9.47 -18.38
CA THR A 290 16.27 -9.98 -19.55
C THR A 290 16.89 -9.58 -20.89
N ALA A 291 17.78 -8.57 -20.90
CA ALA A 291 18.47 -8.12 -22.13
C ALA A 291 19.61 -9.07 -22.59
N GLN A 292 20.05 -10.01 -21.77
CA GLN A 292 21.16 -10.93 -22.08
C GLN A 292 20.73 -12.27 -22.70
N HIS A 293 19.44 -12.57 -22.82
CA HIS A 293 18.95 -13.87 -23.35
C HIS A 293 18.07 -13.73 -24.60
N ALA A 294 18.12 -12.58 -25.26
CA ALA A 294 17.45 -12.36 -26.56
C ALA A 294 18.52 -12.09 -27.64
N ILE A 295 19.31 -13.13 -27.98
CA ILE A 295 20.04 -13.26 -29.25
C ILE A 295 19.75 -14.65 -29.83
#